data_28cb681ad22c364b4e19be02f51371c4
#
_entry.id   28cb681ad22c364b4e19be02f51371c4
#
_cell.length_a   1.000
_cell.length_b   1.000
_cell.length_c   1.000
_cell.angle_alpha   90.00
_cell.angle_beta   90.00
_cell.angle_gamma   90.00
#
_symmetry.space_group_name_H-M   'P 1'
#
loop_
_entity.id
_entity.type
_entity.pdbx_description
1 polymer ?
#
loop_
_entity_poly.entity_id
_entity_poly.type
_entity_poly.pdbx_seq_one_letter_code
_entity_poly.pdbx_strand_id
1 'polypeptide(L)'
;YTFSWEQRKWINTVDISTNMVDPKSGKYDLLPHVAPGNIESFTGRLYDNVKLVGEENLISGKFVFNVGDIVYGKINPQLGKYVFARFSGLTSADAYVLNAKNGIVQKFLYAVIQTRDFYDYSVSVSKRSGMPKINRDELNAYSYWAPSESEQLKIGEYLLTLDHLISLHQRQTIV
;
A
#
# COMPACT_ATOMS: atom_id res chain seq x y z
N TYR A 1 -5.26 2.11 33.83
CA TYR A 1 -5.62 2.26 32.40
C TYR A 1 -5.16 0.98 31.71
N THR A 2 -6.09 0.05 31.46
CA THR A 2 -5.83 -1.11 30.61
C THR A 2 -5.89 -0.63 29.17
N PHE A 3 -4.73 -0.54 28.52
CA PHE A 3 -4.66 -0.36 27.07
C PHE A 3 -5.12 -1.68 26.43
N SER A 4 -6.39 -1.81 26.13
CA SER A 4 -6.90 -2.99 25.45
C SER A 4 -6.85 -2.80 23.95
N TRP A 5 -6.06 -3.63 23.28
CA TRP A 5 -6.14 -3.76 21.84
C TRP A 5 -7.38 -4.57 21.48
N GLU A 6 -8.12 -4.13 20.47
CA GLU A 6 -9.32 -4.80 19.97
C GLU A 6 -9.04 -5.47 18.63
N GLN A 7 -9.62 -6.64 18.45
CA GLN A 7 -9.54 -7.31 17.15
C GLN A 7 -10.43 -6.60 16.13
N ARG A 8 -9.88 -6.25 15.00
CA ARG A 8 -10.58 -5.57 13.90
C ARG A 8 -10.54 -6.43 12.64
N LYS A 9 -11.67 -6.49 11.94
CA LYS A 9 -11.77 -7.22 10.66
C LYS A 9 -11.44 -6.28 9.51
N TRP A 10 -10.61 -6.73 8.58
CA TRP A 10 -10.22 -5.95 7.40
C TRP A 10 -11.43 -5.43 6.63
N ILE A 11 -12.40 -6.30 6.32
CA ILE A 11 -13.61 -5.94 5.58
C ILE A 11 -14.36 -4.74 6.16
N ASN A 12 -14.30 -4.55 7.48
CA ASN A 12 -15.01 -3.47 8.17
C ASN A 12 -14.18 -2.18 8.27
N THR A 13 -12.86 -2.25 8.07
CA THR A 13 -11.93 -1.19 8.43
C THR A 13 -11.04 -0.71 7.29
N VAL A 14 -11.09 -1.39 6.15
CA VAL A 14 -10.28 -1.03 4.97
C VAL A 14 -11.15 -1.04 3.72
N ASP A 15 -11.12 0.06 3.00
CA ASP A 15 -11.65 0.15 1.64
C ASP A 15 -10.56 -0.22 0.63
N ILE A 16 -10.90 -1.12 -0.28
CA ILE A 16 -10.08 -1.45 -1.44
C ILE A 16 -10.70 -0.74 -2.64
N SER A 17 -10.03 0.28 -3.16
CA SER A 17 -10.56 1.15 -4.21
C SER A 17 -11.04 0.38 -5.45
N THR A 18 -12.13 0.88 -6.00
CA THR A 18 -12.68 0.45 -7.31
C THR A 18 -12.63 1.57 -8.35
N ASN A 19 -11.99 2.69 -8.03
CA ASN A 19 -11.91 3.88 -8.90
C ASN A 19 -10.93 3.62 -10.07
N MET A 20 -11.44 2.94 -11.09
CA MET A 20 -10.69 2.62 -12.32
C MET A 20 -10.97 3.65 -13.40
N VAL A 21 -9.93 4.08 -14.08
CA VAL A 21 -9.99 5.07 -15.17
C VAL A 21 -9.29 4.55 -16.42
N ASP A 22 -9.62 5.13 -17.57
CA ASP A 22 -8.91 4.88 -18.82
C ASP A 22 -7.66 5.78 -18.89
N PRO A 23 -6.45 5.20 -18.89
CA PRO A 23 -5.22 5.98 -18.99
C PRO A 23 -5.03 6.66 -20.33
N LYS A 24 -5.74 6.22 -21.38
CA LYS A 24 -5.66 6.78 -22.75
C LYS A 24 -6.50 8.04 -22.95
N SER A 25 -7.27 8.45 -21.94
CA SER A 25 -8.16 9.60 -22.05
C SER A 25 -7.44 10.95 -22.19
N GLY A 26 -6.12 11.00 -22.04
CA GLY A 26 -5.30 12.23 -22.00
C GLY A 26 -5.41 13.03 -20.70
N LYS A 27 -6.43 12.74 -19.88
CA LYS A 27 -6.71 13.47 -18.63
C LYS A 27 -5.65 13.26 -17.56
N TYR A 28 -4.95 12.14 -17.61
CA TYR A 28 -4.02 11.68 -16.56
C TYR A 28 -2.55 11.70 -17.01
N ASP A 29 -2.25 12.21 -18.20
CA ASP A 29 -0.93 12.13 -18.84
C ASP A 29 0.22 12.69 -17.97
N LEU A 30 -0.08 13.72 -17.18
CA LEU A 30 0.90 14.35 -16.29
C LEU A 30 1.01 13.69 -14.90
N LEU A 31 0.21 12.65 -14.61
CA LEU A 31 0.30 11.93 -13.35
C LEU A 31 1.34 10.81 -13.42
N PRO A 32 2.05 10.56 -12.31
CA PRO A 32 2.94 9.40 -12.22
C PRO A 32 2.15 8.08 -12.29
N HIS A 33 2.73 7.07 -12.95
CA HIS A 33 2.23 5.69 -12.94
C HIS A 33 3.11 4.82 -12.05
N VAL A 34 2.54 4.27 -10.99
CA VAL A 34 3.24 3.41 -10.02
C VAL A 34 2.69 1.99 -10.10
N ALA A 35 3.47 1.08 -10.66
CA ALA A 35 3.19 -0.36 -10.63
C ALA A 35 4.03 -1.05 -9.55
N PRO A 36 3.73 -2.31 -9.15
CA PRO A 36 4.56 -3.04 -8.18
C PRO A 36 6.05 -3.12 -8.56
N GLY A 37 6.37 -3.10 -9.86
CA GLY A 37 7.76 -3.05 -10.36
C GLY A 37 8.52 -1.77 -10.02
N ASN A 38 7.82 -0.68 -9.74
CA ASN A 38 8.41 0.59 -9.33
C ASN A 38 8.66 0.67 -7.81
N ILE A 39 8.14 -0.29 -7.03
CA ILE A 39 8.23 -0.29 -5.57
C ILE A 39 9.40 -1.17 -5.12
N GLU A 40 10.26 -0.62 -4.28
CA GLU A 40 11.33 -1.37 -3.65
C GLU A 40 10.76 -2.30 -2.56
N SER A 41 11.20 -3.56 -2.54
CA SER A 41 10.69 -4.58 -1.61
C SER A 41 10.96 -4.21 -0.15
N PHE A 42 9.93 -4.28 0.70
CA PHE A 42 9.97 -4.10 2.16
C PHE A 42 10.40 -2.73 2.67
N THR A 43 10.56 -1.73 1.81
CA THR A 43 11.10 -0.43 2.23
C THR A 43 10.09 0.70 2.17
N GLY A 44 8.97 0.53 1.46
CA GLY A 44 8.01 1.61 1.22
C GLY A 44 8.54 2.70 0.30
N ARG A 45 9.62 2.47 -0.42
CA ARG A 45 10.24 3.42 -1.36
C ARG A 45 9.95 3.08 -2.80
N LEU A 46 10.04 4.07 -3.66
CA LEU A 46 9.98 3.91 -5.11
C LEU A 46 11.39 3.94 -5.70
N TYR A 47 11.59 3.15 -6.74
CA TYR A 47 12.77 3.28 -7.60
C TYR A 47 12.67 4.54 -8.46
N ASP A 48 13.79 4.96 -9.07
CA ASP A 48 13.87 6.14 -9.96
C ASP A 48 13.26 5.91 -11.36
N ASN A 49 12.58 4.78 -11.55
CA ASN A 49 12.01 4.36 -12.84
C ASN A 49 10.51 4.67 -12.97
N VAL A 50 9.94 5.48 -12.09
CA VAL A 50 8.55 5.94 -12.19
C VAL A 50 8.44 6.92 -13.36
N LYS A 51 7.50 6.67 -14.27
CA LYS A 51 7.22 7.52 -15.43
C LYS A 51 5.85 8.17 -15.31
N LEU A 52 5.62 9.19 -16.12
CA LEU A 52 4.29 9.76 -16.27
C LEU A 52 3.42 8.85 -17.13
N VAL A 53 2.10 8.89 -16.91
CA VAL A 53 1.11 8.11 -17.65
C VAL A 53 1.24 8.35 -19.17
N GLY A 54 1.42 9.60 -19.58
CA GLY A 54 1.58 9.95 -20.99
C GLY A 54 2.90 9.49 -21.63
N GLU A 55 3.89 9.12 -20.83
CA GLU A 55 5.18 8.58 -21.32
C GLU A 55 5.16 7.06 -21.49
N GLU A 56 4.12 6.39 -20.96
CA GLU A 56 3.95 4.96 -21.04
C GLU A 56 2.83 4.57 -22.00
N ASN A 57 3.00 3.49 -22.74
CA ASN A 57 1.96 2.95 -23.60
C ASN A 57 0.99 2.06 -22.80
N LEU A 58 0.24 2.66 -21.87
CA LEU A 58 -0.71 1.95 -21.01
C LEU A 58 -1.96 1.54 -21.79
N ILE A 59 -2.32 0.25 -21.75
CA ILE A 59 -3.40 -0.30 -22.55
C ILE A 59 -4.66 -0.52 -21.71
N SER A 60 -4.52 -1.01 -20.49
CA SER A 60 -5.64 -1.41 -19.60
C SER A 60 -5.96 -0.33 -18.57
N GLY A 61 -7.20 -0.35 -18.05
CA GLY A 61 -7.63 0.52 -16.96
C GLY A 61 -6.66 0.52 -15.76
N LYS A 62 -6.56 1.67 -15.13
CA LYS A 62 -5.68 1.92 -13.98
C LYS A 62 -6.51 2.44 -12.81
N PHE A 63 -6.04 2.20 -11.58
CA PHE A 63 -6.67 2.73 -10.38
C PHE A 63 -6.05 4.08 -10.00
N VAL A 64 -6.92 5.03 -9.64
CA VAL A 64 -6.47 6.33 -9.11
C VAL A 64 -6.06 6.15 -7.66
N PHE A 65 -4.93 6.72 -7.28
CA PHE A 65 -4.54 6.91 -5.88
C PHE A 65 -4.23 8.38 -5.62
N ASN A 66 -4.44 8.80 -4.39
CA ASN A 66 -4.20 10.16 -3.91
C ASN A 66 -3.12 10.19 -2.84
N VAL A 67 -2.66 11.40 -2.51
CA VAL A 67 -1.76 11.59 -1.35
C VAL A 67 -2.39 10.97 -0.10
N GLY A 68 -1.62 10.17 0.63
CA GLY A 68 -2.06 9.47 1.83
C GLY A 68 -2.67 8.08 1.60
N ASP A 69 -2.96 7.71 0.36
CA ASP A 69 -3.39 6.35 0.03
C ASP A 69 -2.23 5.35 0.17
N ILE A 70 -2.56 4.10 0.40
CA ILE A 70 -1.59 3.01 0.40
C ILE A 70 -1.73 2.26 -0.93
N VAL A 71 -0.63 2.15 -1.68
CA VAL A 71 -0.54 1.28 -2.85
C VAL A 71 0.13 -0.03 -2.42
N TYR A 72 -0.58 -1.14 -2.57
CA TYR A 72 -0.14 -2.47 -2.15
C TYR A 72 -0.12 -3.44 -3.33
N GLY A 73 1.04 -4.01 -3.64
CA GLY A 73 1.21 -5.00 -4.69
C GLY A 73 0.54 -6.33 -4.33
N LYS A 74 -0.53 -6.70 -5.05
CA LYS A 74 -1.27 -7.95 -4.80
C LYS A 74 -0.64 -9.18 -5.43
N ILE A 75 0.21 -8.99 -6.45
CA ILE A 75 0.90 -10.06 -7.15
C ILE A 75 2.21 -10.35 -6.43
N ASN A 76 2.52 -11.62 -6.24
CA ASN A 76 3.71 -12.08 -5.52
C ASN A 76 3.86 -11.39 -4.14
N PRO A 77 2.92 -11.57 -3.19
CA PRO A 77 2.96 -10.88 -1.89
C PRO A 77 4.27 -11.09 -1.13
N GLN A 78 4.96 -12.20 -1.38
CA GLN A 78 6.28 -12.49 -0.80
C GLN A 78 7.34 -11.44 -1.12
N LEU A 79 7.12 -10.59 -2.12
CA LEU A 79 8.04 -9.51 -2.48
C LEU A 79 7.85 -8.25 -1.61
N GLY A 80 6.81 -8.17 -0.77
CA GLY A 80 6.59 -7.05 0.14
C GLY A 80 6.55 -5.68 -0.55
N LYS A 81 5.72 -5.56 -1.58
CA LYS A 81 5.58 -4.32 -2.38
C LYS A 81 4.47 -3.43 -1.82
N TYR A 82 4.82 -2.37 -1.15
CA TYR A 82 3.88 -1.39 -0.60
C TYR A 82 4.51 0.01 -0.54
N VAL A 83 3.69 1.04 -0.64
CA VAL A 83 4.11 2.43 -0.50
C VAL A 83 2.98 3.28 0.08
N PHE A 84 3.32 4.23 0.95
CA PHE A 84 2.44 5.29 1.43
C PHE A 84 2.57 6.47 0.47
N ALA A 85 1.51 6.78 -0.29
CA ALA A 85 1.57 7.75 -1.37
C ALA A 85 1.82 9.18 -0.87
N ARG A 86 2.85 9.81 -1.40
CA ARG A 86 3.21 11.22 -1.13
C ARG A 86 2.79 12.16 -2.26
N PHE A 87 2.21 11.62 -3.32
CA PHE A 87 1.67 12.31 -4.48
C PHE A 87 0.47 11.53 -5.00
N SER A 88 -0.33 12.14 -5.88
CA SER A 88 -1.43 11.48 -6.57
C SER A 88 -0.95 10.89 -7.90
N GLY A 89 -1.56 9.78 -8.31
CA GLY A 89 -1.17 9.10 -9.55
C GLY A 89 -2.11 7.96 -9.93
N LEU A 90 -1.67 7.16 -10.88
CA LEU A 90 -2.33 5.92 -11.28
C LEU A 90 -1.49 4.71 -10.89
N THR A 91 -2.15 3.61 -10.54
CA THR A 91 -1.50 2.32 -10.31
C THR A 91 -2.10 1.22 -11.18
N SER A 92 -1.30 0.19 -11.46
CA SER A 92 -1.74 -0.93 -12.28
C SER A 92 -2.78 -1.82 -11.56
N ALA A 93 -3.46 -2.66 -12.34
CA ALA A 93 -4.39 -3.67 -11.80
C ALA A 93 -3.69 -4.74 -10.95
N ASP A 94 -2.35 -4.76 -10.90
CA ASP A 94 -1.55 -5.67 -10.08
C ASP A 94 -1.30 -5.13 -8.65
N ALA A 95 -1.87 -3.98 -8.34
CA ALA A 95 -1.86 -3.39 -7.01
C ALA A 95 -3.28 -3.07 -6.54
N TYR A 96 -3.43 -2.91 -5.23
CA TYR A 96 -4.60 -2.35 -4.59
C TYR A 96 -4.29 -0.96 -4.06
N VAL A 97 -5.29 -0.08 -4.10
CA VAL A 97 -5.29 1.20 -3.38
C VAL A 97 -6.15 1.01 -2.13
N LEU A 98 -5.53 1.16 -0.96
CA LEU A 98 -6.13 0.86 0.34
C LEU A 98 -6.33 2.13 1.16
N ASN A 99 -7.51 2.26 1.74
CA ASN A 99 -7.89 3.37 2.61
C ASN A 99 -8.51 2.85 3.91
N ALA A 100 -8.02 3.35 5.03
CA ALA A 100 -8.56 3.03 6.34
C ALA A 100 -9.90 3.73 6.57
N LYS A 101 -10.79 3.08 7.32
CA LYS A 101 -12.10 3.61 7.74
C LYS A 101 -12.49 3.08 9.13
N ASN A 102 -13.61 3.56 9.67
CA ASN A 102 -14.27 3.04 10.87
C ASN A 102 -13.33 2.92 12.08
N GLY A 103 -12.66 4.02 12.42
CA GLY A 103 -11.80 4.11 13.61
C GLY A 103 -10.41 3.51 13.42
N ILE A 104 -9.98 3.29 12.17
CA ILE A 104 -8.59 2.94 11.84
C ILE A 104 -7.92 4.14 11.19
N VAL A 105 -6.76 4.51 11.73
CA VAL A 105 -5.92 5.59 11.22
C VAL A 105 -5.10 5.09 10.04
N GLN A 106 -5.08 5.84 8.94
CA GLN A 106 -4.41 5.45 7.68
C GLN A 106 -2.92 5.10 7.88
N LYS A 107 -2.19 5.90 8.66
CA LYS A 107 -0.76 5.64 8.96
C LYS A 107 -0.57 4.37 9.80
N PHE A 108 -1.54 4.04 10.67
CA PHE A 108 -1.53 2.80 11.43
C PHE A 108 -1.82 1.59 10.53
N LEU A 109 -2.78 1.70 9.60
CA LEU A 109 -3.02 0.66 8.60
C LEU A 109 -1.73 0.38 7.80
N TYR A 110 -1.00 1.42 7.43
CA TYR A 110 0.30 1.25 6.77
C TYR A 110 1.32 0.50 7.62
N ALA A 111 1.32 0.73 8.94
CA ALA A 111 2.14 -0.07 9.86
C ALA A 111 1.68 -1.54 9.93
N VAL A 112 0.36 -1.80 9.94
CA VAL A 112 -0.21 -3.14 9.97
C VAL A 112 0.25 -3.98 8.78
N ILE A 113 0.23 -3.44 7.57
CA ILE A 113 0.64 -4.19 6.36
C ILE A 113 2.14 -4.52 6.32
N GLN A 114 2.95 -3.86 7.14
CA GLN A 114 4.38 -4.12 7.28
C GLN A 114 4.69 -5.14 8.37
N THR A 115 3.69 -5.57 9.15
CA THR A 115 3.90 -6.57 10.20
C THR A 115 4.20 -7.94 9.61
N ARG A 116 4.95 -8.73 10.37
CA ARG A 116 5.23 -10.13 10.04
C ARG A 116 3.94 -10.95 9.93
N ASP A 117 2.96 -10.68 10.80
CA ASP A 117 1.68 -11.37 10.82
C ASP A 117 0.91 -11.17 9.50
N PHE A 118 0.77 -9.92 9.03
CA PHE A 118 0.14 -9.64 7.75
C PHE A 118 0.90 -10.25 6.58
N TYR A 119 2.22 -10.15 6.60
CA TYR A 119 3.07 -10.75 5.56
C TYR A 119 2.87 -12.27 5.47
N ASP A 120 2.99 -12.99 6.58
CA ASP A 120 2.83 -14.44 6.63
C ASP A 120 1.42 -14.85 6.20
N TYR A 121 0.39 -14.12 6.62
CA TYR A 121 -0.97 -14.32 6.16
C TYR A 121 -1.09 -14.15 4.64
N SER A 122 -0.65 -13.01 4.11
CA SER A 122 -0.77 -12.68 2.68
C SER A 122 -0.06 -13.71 1.78
N VAL A 123 1.11 -14.17 2.21
CA VAL A 123 1.87 -15.22 1.52
C VAL A 123 1.13 -16.56 1.60
N SER A 124 0.61 -16.93 2.77
CA SER A 124 -0.05 -18.22 2.98
C SER A 124 -1.30 -18.39 2.12
N VAL A 125 -2.15 -17.36 2.03
CA VAL A 125 -3.42 -17.42 1.27
C VAL A 125 -3.22 -17.24 -0.24
N SER A 126 -2.10 -16.65 -0.66
CA SER A 126 -1.80 -16.39 -2.08
C SER A 126 -1.24 -17.58 -2.84
N LYS A 127 -0.88 -18.68 -2.16
CA LYS A 127 -0.31 -19.88 -2.77
C LYS A 127 -1.33 -20.58 -3.65
N ARG A 128 -1.05 -20.65 -4.94
CA ARG A 128 -1.88 -21.37 -5.93
C ARG A 128 -1.01 -21.79 -7.11
N SER A 129 -1.55 -22.65 -7.96
CA SER A 129 -0.89 -23.02 -9.22
C SER A 129 -0.81 -21.78 -10.13
N GLY A 130 0.37 -21.39 -10.57
CA GLY A 130 0.61 -20.19 -11.34
C GLY A 130 1.13 -19.03 -10.51
N MET A 131 0.80 -17.80 -10.91
CA MET A 131 1.31 -16.60 -10.26
C MET A 131 0.60 -16.37 -8.90
N PRO A 132 1.34 -16.35 -7.78
CA PRO A 132 0.77 -16.04 -6.47
C PRO A 132 0.15 -14.66 -6.45
N LYS A 133 -1.07 -14.55 -5.94
CA LYS A 133 -1.73 -13.26 -5.71
C LYS A 133 -2.71 -13.37 -4.55
N ILE A 134 -2.87 -12.29 -3.79
CA ILE A 134 -3.92 -12.15 -2.80
C ILE A 134 -5.12 -11.45 -3.43
N ASN A 135 -6.31 -12.05 -3.34
CA ASN A 135 -7.55 -11.46 -3.84
C ASN A 135 -8.27 -10.64 -2.76
N ARG A 136 -9.36 -9.95 -3.16
CA ARG A 136 -10.14 -9.10 -2.25
C ARG A 136 -10.77 -9.88 -1.10
N ASP A 137 -11.29 -11.06 -1.36
CA ASP A 137 -11.96 -11.89 -0.34
C ASP A 137 -10.94 -12.40 0.69
N GLU A 138 -9.74 -12.76 0.23
CA GLU A 138 -8.63 -13.14 1.10
C GLU A 138 -8.18 -11.99 1.98
N LEU A 139 -8.05 -10.76 1.43
CA LEU A 139 -7.78 -9.56 2.25
C LEU A 139 -8.90 -9.31 3.25
N ASN A 140 -10.16 -9.38 2.81
CA ASN A 140 -11.32 -9.13 3.65
C ASN A 140 -11.47 -10.13 4.80
N ALA A 141 -10.92 -11.33 4.66
CA ALA A 141 -10.91 -12.36 5.71
C ALA A 141 -9.84 -12.12 6.79
N TYR A 142 -8.86 -11.23 6.54
CA TYR A 142 -7.83 -10.91 7.51
C TYR A 142 -8.39 -10.14 8.71
N SER A 143 -7.84 -10.42 9.89
CA SER A 143 -8.12 -9.68 11.13
C SER A 143 -6.82 -9.31 11.82
N TYR A 144 -6.80 -8.16 12.47
CA TYR A 144 -5.64 -7.62 13.15
C TYR A 144 -6.05 -6.92 14.45
N TRP A 145 -5.09 -6.65 15.31
CA TRP A 145 -5.32 -5.95 16.56
C TRP A 145 -5.02 -4.47 16.41
N ALA A 146 -5.85 -3.63 16.97
CA ALA A 146 -5.70 -2.17 16.96
C ALA A 146 -5.98 -1.58 18.34
N PRO A 147 -5.15 -0.62 18.79
CA PRO A 147 -5.39 0.13 20.00
C PRO A 147 -6.38 1.27 19.76
N SER A 148 -6.54 2.18 20.72
CA SER A 148 -7.30 3.42 20.55
C SER A 148 -6.78 4.25 19.37
N GLU A 149 -7.65 5.06 18.75
CA GLU A 149 -7.24 5.94 17.64
C GLU A 149 -6.07 6.87 18.00
N SER A 150 -6.04 7.38 19.23
CA SER A 150 -4.95 8.22 19.71
C SER A 150 -3.61 7.49 19.73
N GLU A 151 -3.60 6.22 20.10
CA GLU A 151 -2.39 5.40 20.11
C GLU A 151 -2.01 4.98 18.68
N GLN A 152 -2.99 4.63 17.86
CA GLN A 152 -2.78 4.35 16.42
C GLN A 152 -2.08 5.51 15.72
N LEU A 153 -2.52 6.75 16.00
CA LEU A 153 -1.93 7.96 15.41
C LEU A 153 -0.45 8.07 15.81
N LYS A 154 -0.13 7.90 17.09
CA LYS A 154 1.25 7.94 17.58
C LYS A 154 2.13 6.87 16.94
N ILE A 155 1.65 5.62 16.88
CA ILE A 155 2.36 4.50 16.25
C ILE A 155 2.62 4.79 14.77
N GLY A 156 1.57 5.18 14.03
CA GLY A 156 1.67 5.43 12.60
C GLY A 156 2.60 6.60 12.26
N GLU A 157 2.52 7.69 13.01
CA GLU A 157 3.41 8.85 12.82
C GLU A 157 4.87 8.53 13.15
N TYR A 158 5.09 7.83 14.25
CA TYR A 158 6.43 7.43 14.67
C TYR A 158 7.12 6.54 13.62
N LEU A 159 6.44 5.50 13.15
CA LEU A 159 6.99 4.57 12.16
C LEU A 159 7.23 5.26 10.81
N LEU A 160 6.29 6.09 10.33
CA LEU A 160 6.50 6.85 9.09
C LEU A 160 7.67 7.84 9.20
N THR A 161 7.86 8.45 10.36
CA THR A 161 9.00 9.34 10.59
C THR A 161 10.32 8.58 10.58
N LEU A 162 10.37 7.40 11.21
CA LEU A 162 11.55 6.52 11.17
C LEU A 162 11.90 6.11 9.73
N ASP A 163 10.93 5.68 8.96
CA ASP A 163 11.14 5.31 7.55
C ASP A 163 11.71 6.48 6.74
N HIS A 164 11.22 7.70 6.99
CA HIS A 164 11.73 8.89 6.34
C HIS A 164 13.19 9.19 6.74
N LEU A 165 13.52 9.11 8.01
CA LEU A 165 14.88 9.33 8.52
C LEU A 165 15.87 8.29 7.97
N ILE A 166 15.49 7.02 7.93
CA ILE A 166 16.29 5.94 7.35
C ILE A 166 16.56 6.23 5.86
N SER A 167 15.51 6.63 5.13
CA SER A 167 15.62 6.96 3.71
C SER A 167 16.56 8.13 3.44
N LEU A 168 16.53 9.18 4.28
CA LEU A 168 17.44 10.33 4.18
C LEU A 168 18.89 9.92 4.47
N HIS A 169 19.12 9.13 5.52
CA HIS A 169 20.46 8.69 5.90
C HIS A 169 21.10 7.84 4.80
N GLN A 170 20.34 6.92 4.20
CA GLN A 170 20.86 6.08 3.11
C GLN A 170 21.24 6.87 1.86
N ARG A 171 20.54 7.97 1.55
CA ARG A 171 20.92 8.86 0.44
C ARG A 171 22.22 9.62 0.69
N GLN A 172 22.56 9.93 1.94
CA GLN A 172 23.79 10.63 2.30
C GLN A 172 25.03 9.72 2.27
N THR A 173 24.85 8.40 2.34
CA THR A 173 25.95 7.43 2.38
C THR A 173 26.44 7.01 0.98
N ILE A 174 25.78 7.46 -0.09
CA ILE A 174 26.08 7.12 -1.50
C ILE A 174 26.87 8.26 -2.21
N VAL A 175 27.46 9.18 -1.46
CA VAL A 175 28.33 10.24 -2.00
C VAL A 175 29.80 9.90 -1.78
#